data_190d7bc7764eef06da2b5c8f4236b743
#
_entry.id   190d7bc7764eef06da2b5c8f4236b743
#
_cell.length_a   1.000
_cell.length_b   1.000
_cell.length_c   1.000
_cell.angle_alpha   90.00
_cell.angle_beta   90.00
_cell.angle_gamma   90.00
#
_symmetry.space_group_name_H-M   'P 1'
#
loop_
_entity.id
_entity.type
_entity.pdbx_description
1 polymer ?
#
loop_
_entity_poly.entity_id
_entity_poly.type
_entity_poly.pdbx_seq_one_letter_code
_entity_poly.pdbx_strand_id
1 'polypeptide(L)'
;MSRGLKQLVYGAGFLLFFSGIVFGVYSLVFKAAPTCFDAKQNGAETGIDCGGGCAPCGQKYAQDIEAGSIVRFPSGDARTVVLAYLKNPNDNFGVRDVIYTVTAKNASGETLGTVSDHTFLYDRTSKGGRYLIATIAGATKDIADVTVTFSEPQVVAKEEFVEPKISLQRSSTDIVGLRKVTEPVFVFAHDLGMKSTGDEVKKLEEFLYQKQFFKKLPDGAFDLDTKLALTTYQKARKIAPANGIFDARTRAKVNAEVDRVTKFVVEPNGGVTIGGTVKNDDIISASKVVITGLLYDATGVIVGASKTELNDMQAATEKAFKIVFPATVPIDKIDTTKTKVFVDSIK
;
A
#
# COMPACT_ATOMS: atom_id res chain seq x y z
N MET A 1 -3.11 70.36 63.96
CA MET A 1 -2.96 70.21 62.51
C MET A 1 -3.19 71.62 61.87
N SER A 2 -2.21 72.12 61.19
CA SER A 2 -2.33 73.45 60.56
C SER A 2 -3.40 73.39 59.42
N ARG A 3 -4.01 74.56 59.16
CA ARG A 3 -5.08 74.64 58.14
C ARG A 3 -4.61 74.19 56.73
N GLY A 4 -3.34 74.41 56.41
CA GLY A 4 -2.74 73.94 55.16
C GLY A 4 -2.53 72.45 55.08
N LEU A 5 -2.21 71.80 56.24
CA LEU A 5 -2.05 70.32 56.30
C LEU A 5 -3.38 69.58 56.11
N LYS A 6 -4.49 70.11 56.68
CA LYS A 6 -5.84 69.57 56.45
C LYS A 6 -6.27 69.64 54.98
N GLN A 7 -6.01 70.84 54.36
CA GLN A 7 -6.32 71.03 52.91
C GLN A 7 -5.53 70.04 52.03
N LEU A 8 -4.26 69.77 52.35
CA LEU A 8 -3.40 68.90 51.61
C LEU A 8 -3.89 67.41 51.78
N VAL A 9 -4.26 67.01 52.98
CA VAL A 9 -4.77 65.65 53.24
C VAL A 9 -6.12 65.43 52.54
N TYR A 10 -7.05 66.38 52.61
CA TYR A 10 -8.32 66.25 51.90
C TYR A 10 -8.13 66.33 50.38
N GLY A 11 -7.26 67.17 49.85
CA GLY A 11 -6.95 67.25 48.45
C GLY A 11 -6.32 65.95 47.90
N ALA A 12 -5.37 65.40 48.63
CA ALA A 12 -4.75 64.11 48.30
C ALA A 12 -5.78 62.96 48.37
N GLY A 13 -6.65 62.92 49.38
CA GLY A 13 -7.72 61.94 49.49
C GLY A 13 -8.72 62.00 48.31
N PHE A 14 -9.11 63.22 47.94
CA PHE A 14 -9.97 63.41 46.78
C PHE A 14 -9.30 62.96 45.45
N LEU A 15 -8.04 63.29 45.29
CA LEU A 15 -7.25 62.92 44.10
C LEU A 15 -7.11 61.36 43.97
N LEU A 16 -6.80 60.72 45.10
CA LEU A 16 -6.74 59.21 45.13
C LEU A 16 -8.09 58.58 44.87
N PHE A 17 -9.17 59.10 45.41
CA PHE A 17 -10.52 58.63 45.19
C PHE A 17 -10.94 58.71 43.75
N PHE A 18 -10.76 59.85 43.11
CA PHE A 18 -11.09 60.01 41.69
C PHE A 18 -10.14 59.24 40.75
N SER A 19 -8.84 59.13 41.06
CA SER A 19 -7.91 58.31 40.32
C SER A 19 -8.30 56.83 40.42
N GLY A 20 -8.79 56.35 41.60
CA GLY A 20 -9.32 55.02 41.80
C GLY A 20 -10.57 54.75 40.93
N ILE A 21 -11.50 55.73 40.86
CA ILE A 21 -12.70 55.62 40.01
C ILE A 21 -12.29 55.58 38.50
N VAL A 22 -11.43 56.47 38.07
CA VAL A 22 -10.95 56.49 36.69
C VAL A 22 -10.23 55.19 36.32
N PHE A 23 -9.36 54.69 37.21
CA PHE A 23 -8.68 53.43 37.03
C PHE A 23 -9.65 52.22 37.01
N GLY A 24 -10.67 52.24 37.90
CA GLY A 24 -11.72 51.25 37.95
C GLY A 24 -12.54 51.20 36.63
N VAL A 25 -13.01 52.38 36.21
CA VAL A 25 -13.75 52.52 34.93
C VAL A 25 -12.89 52.13 33.75
N TYR A 26 -11.62 52.56 33.70
CA TYR A 26 -10.68 52.13 32.64
C TYR A 26 -10.49 50.64 32.63
N SER A 27 -10.32 49.99 33.80
CA SER A 27 -10.14 48.54 33.92
C SER A 27 -11.38 47.72 33.50
N LEU A 28 -12.58 48.27 33.73
CA LEU A 28 -13.85 47.59 33.42
C LEU A 28 -14.30 47.83 31.94
N VAL A 29 -14.02 49.04 31.41
CA VAL A 29 -14.55 49.45 30.08
C VAL A 29 -13.51 49.29 28.97
N PHE A 30 -12.22 49.56 29.26
CA PHE A 30 -11.18 49.60 28.23
C PHE A 30 -10.18 48.45 28.26
N LYS A 31 -10.18 47.57 29.32
CA LYS A 31 -9.46 46.30 29.19
C LYS A 31 -10.18 45.46 28.17
N ALA A 32 -9.52 45.24 27.04
CA ALA A 32 -10.03 44.30 26.04
C ALA A 32 -10.28 42.92 26.71
N ALA A 33 -11.48 42.38 26.49
CA ALA A 33 -11.77 41.02 26.94
C ALA A 33 -10.75 40.06 26.30
N PRO A 34 -10.30 39.03 27.03
CA PRO A 34 -9.48 37.98 26.46
C PRO A 34 -10.12 37.40 25.20
N THR A 35 -9.38 37.37 24.10
CA THR A 35 -9.85 36.83 22.82
C THR A 35 -8.89 35.78 22.31
N CYS A 36 -9.40 34.79 21.57
CA CYS A 36 -8.59 33.73 20.98
C CYS A 36 -7.63 34.17 19.86
N PHE A 37 -7.44 35.49 19.67
CA PHE A 37 -6.69 36.05 18.55
C PHE A 37 -5.85 37.30 18.95
N ASP A 38 -5.49 37.41 20.24
CA ASP A 38 -4.76 38.57 20.75
C ASP A 38 -3.25 38.33 20.95
N ALA A 39 -2.77 37.15 20.55
CA ALA A 39 -1.39 36.67 20.68
C ALA A 39 -0.87 36.64 22.14
N LYS A 40 -1.76 36.44 23.11
CA LYS A 40 -1.43 36.32 24.53
C LYS A 40 -2.15 35.14 25.14
N GLN A 41 -1.46 34.45 26.00
CA GLN A 41 -2.13 33.42 26.83
C GLN A 41 -2.84 34.10 27.99
N ASN A 42 -4.17 34.19 27.95
CA ASN A 42 -4.99 34.85 28.95
C ASN A 42 -6.37 34.13 29.11
N GLY A 43 -7.19 34.59 30.04
CA GLY A 43 -8.49 33.97 30.32
C GLY A 43 -8.36 32.50 30.75
N ALA A 44 -9.04 31.60 30.06
CA ALA A 44 -9.04 30.14 30.30
C ALA A 44 -8.13 29.36 29.33
N GLU A 45 -7.29 30.05 28.55
CA GLU A 45 -6.43 29.43 27.55
C GLU A 45 -5.34 28.55 28.16
N THR A 46 -5.10 27.39 27.54
CA THR A 46 -4.01 26.47 27.94
C THR A 46 -2.71 26.75 27.14
N GLY A 47 -2.79 27.51 26.07
CA GLY A 47 -1.67 28.03 25.27
C GLY A 47 -2.03 29.39 24.67
N ILE A 48 -1.13 30.05 23.94
CA ILE A 48 -1.39 31.35 23.31
C ILE A 48 -2.50 31.21 22.27
N ASP A 49 -3.64 31.92 22.50
CA ASP A 49 -4.86 31.88 21.65
C ASP A 49 -5.37 30.46 21.37
N CYS A 50 -5.25 29.53 22.33
CA CYS A 50 -5.77 28.17 22.15
C CYS A 50 -6.07 27.49 23.50
N GLY A 51 -6.97 26.50 23.46
CA GLY A 51 -7.44 25.76 24.65
C GLY A 51 -8.45 26.55 25.47
N GLY A 52 -9.02 25.93 26.49
CA GLY A 52 -10.11 26.49 27.28
C GLY A 52 -11.35 26.77 26.47
N GLY A 53 -11.74 28.05 26.30
CA GLY A 53 -12.85 28.48 25.46
C GLY A 53 -12.48 28.69 23.99
N CYS A 54 -11.21 28.58 23.65
CA CYS A 54 -10.69 28.75 22.28
C CYS A 54 -10.55 27.40 21.57
N ALA A 55 -10.17 27.40 20.29
CA ALA A 55 -9.87 26.19 19.54
C ALA A 55 -8.79 25.36 20.25
N PRO A 56 -8.84 24.02 20.22
CA PRO A 56 -7.80 23.19 20.83
C PRO A 56 -6.39 23.55 20.30
N CYS A 57 -5.38 23.58 21.19
CA CYS A 57 -4.02 23.93 20.81
C CYS A 57 -3.45 22.98 19.72
N GLY A 58 -3.89 21.72 19.70
CA GLY A 58 -3.55 20.77 18.64
C GLY A 58 -3.94 21.24 17.26
N GLN A 59 -5.10 21.87 17.09
CA GLN A 59 -5.51 22.41 15.77
C GLN A 59 -4.65 23.59 15.33
N LYS A 60 -4.14 24.39 16.30
CA LYS A 60 -3.35 25.57 15.98
C LYS A 60 -1.88 25.26 15.67
N TYR A 61 -1.31 24.26 16.34
CA TYR A 61 0.13 23.98 16.29
C TYR A 61 0.48 22.66 15.60
N ALA A 62 -0.52 21.87 15.20
CA ALA A 62 -0.25 20.64 14.49
C ALA A 62 0.36 20.91 13.10
N GLN A 63 1.39 20.16 12.79
CA GLN A 63 1.95 20.07 11.45
C GLN A 63 1.05 19.22 10.55
N ASP A 64 1.07 19.50 9.26
CA ASP A 64 0.26 18.77 8.29
C ASP A 64 0.67 17.31 8.17
N ILE A 65 -0.34 16.45 7.90
CA ILE A 65 -0.13 15.04 7.63
C ILE A 65 0.59 14.89 6.30
N GLU A 66 1.56 13.97 6.25
CA GLU A 66 2.34 13.68 5.06
C GLU A 66 1.93 12.35 4.43
N ALA A 67 1.76 12.32 3.12
CA ALA A 67 1.74 11.08 2.34
C ALA A 67 3.17 10.79 1.86
N GLY A 68 3.73 9.67 2.31
CA GLY A 68 5.05 9.20 1.88
C GLY A 68 5.01 8.53 0.50
N SER A 69 5.84 7.50 0.30
CA SER A 69 5.91 6.78 -0.98
C SER A 69 4.56 6.20 -1.39
N ILE A 70 4.19 6.43 -2.65
CA ILE A 70 2.96 5.91 -3.25
C ILE A 70 3.32 4.79 -4.22
N VAL A 71 2.70 3.61 -4.02
CA VAL A 71 2.84 2.45 -4.90
C VAL A 71 1.48 2.14 -5.52
N ARG A 72 1.48 1.71 -6.78
CA ARG A 72 0.27 1.44 -7.55
C ARG A 72 0.25 0.00 -8.03
N PHE A 73 -0.90 -0.66 -7.90
CA PHE A 73 -1.12 -2.02 -8.38
C PHE A 73 -2.38 -2.07 -9.26
N PRO A 74 -2.37 -2.80 -10.37
CA PRO A 74 -3.57 -2.99 -11.16
C PRO A 74 -4.65 -3.74 -10.36
N SER A 75 -5.92 -3.35 -10.56
CA SER A 75 -7.08 -4.00 -9.97
C SER A 75 -8.14 -4.21 -11.06
N GLY A 76 -7.83 -5.06 -12.03
CA GLY A 76 -8.58 -5.21 -13.25
C GLY A 76 -8.19 -4.17 -14.32
N ASP A 77 -8.96 -4.12 -15.41
CA ASP A 77 -8.60 -3.32 -16.59
C ASP A 77 -8.76 -1.82 -16.40
N ALA A 78 -9.66 -1.39 -15.51
CA ALA A 78 -10.06 0.00 -15.35
C ALA A 78 -9.92 0.53 -13.91
N ARG A 79 -9.21 -0.18 -13.03
CA ARG A 79 -9.03 0.21 -11.63
C ARG A 79 -7.60 0.03 -11.17
N THR A 80 -7.19 0.86 -10.23
CA THR A 80 -5.86 0.82 -9.60
C THR A 80 -6.00 0.85 -8.09
N VAL A 81 -5.30 -0.06 -7.41
CA VAL A 81 -5.06 0.02 -5.98
C VAL A 81 -3.88 0.93 -5.73
N VAL A 82 -4.07 1.93 -4.90
CA VAL A 82 -3.06 2.87 -4.42
C VAL A 82 -2.71 2.50 -3.00
N LEU A 83 -1.44 2.25 -2.75
CA LEU A 83 -0.85 2.09 -1.42
C LEU A 83 -0.02 3.32 -1.11
N ALA A 84 -0.32 4.02 -0.02
CA ALA A 84 0.48 5.12 0.50
C ALA A 84 0.84 4.86 1.96
N TYR A 85 2.00 5.31 2.39
CA TYR A 85 2.34 5.32 3.81
C TYR A 85 2.13 6.72 4.36
N LEU A 86 1.14 6.87 5.23
CA LEU A 86 0.80 8.14 5.86
C LEU A 86 1.66 8.35 7.10
N LYS A 87 2.15 9.57 7.29
CA LYS A 87 2.94 10.00 8.45
C LYS A 87 2.24 11.14 9.16
N ASN A 88 2.20 11.06 10.46
CA ASN A 88 1.87 12.17 11.31
C ASN A 88 3.20 12.70 11.91
N PRO A 89 3.65 13.91 11.57
CA PRO A 89 4.90 14.46 12.09
C PRO A 89 4.81 14.91 13.55
N ASN A 90 3.60 14.96 14.14
CA ASN A 90 3.34 15.49 15.46
C ASN A 90 3.64 14.50 16.57
N ASP A 91 4.44 14.88 17.56
CA ASP A 91 4.79 14.04 18.72
C ASP A 91 3.68 13.98 19.77
N ASN A 92 2.94 15.08 19.92
CA ASN A 92 1.99 15.28 21.01
C ASN A 92 0.52 15.28 20.54
N PHE A 93 0.28 15.02 19.27
CA PHE A 93 -1.06 15.05 18.70
C PHE A 93 -1.30 13.86 17.79
N GLY A 94 -2.40 13.14 18.05
CA GLY A 94 -2.98 12.17 17.14
C GLY A 94 -4.06 12.84 16.26
N VAL A 95 -4.44 12.19 15.20
CA VAL A 95 -5.55 12.60 14.33
C VAL A 95 -6.62 11.53 14.42
N ARG A 96 -7.73 11.84 15.11
CA ARG A 96 -8.82 10.88 15.35
C ARG A 96 -9.59 10.60 14.08
N ASP A 97 -9.79 11.61 13.27
CA ASP A 97 -10.45 11.52 11.97
C ASP A 97 -9.88 12.58 11.02
N VAL A 98 -9.71 12.19 9.76
CA VAL A 98 -9.30 13.08 8.68
C VAL A 98 -9.84 12.53 7.36
N ILE A 99 -10.39 13.39 6.53
CA ILE A 99 -10.79 13.04 5.18
C ILE A 99 -9.53 13.02 4.31
N TYR A 100 -9.22 11.88 3.71
CA TYR A 100 -8.21 11.80 2.66
C TYR A 100 -8.87 11.77 1.29
N THR A 101 -8.23 12.36 0.31
CA THR A 101 -8.64 12.32 -1.09
C THR A 101 -7.47 11.85 -1.94
N VAL A 102 -7.67 10.73 -2.64
CA VAL A 102 -6.70 10.20 -3.60
C VAL A 102 -7.17 10.56 -5.00
N THR A 103 -6.33 11.26 -5.75
CA THR A 103 -6.63 11.70 -7.14
C THR A 103 -5.57 11.13 -8.08
N ALA A 104 -6.03 10.45 -9.14
CA ALA A 104 -5.19 9.96 -10.22
C ALA A 104 -5.32 10.83 -11.46
N LYS A 105 -4.20 11.17 -12.09
CA LYS A 105 -4.12 11.96 -13.31
C LYS A 105 -3.33 11.24 -14.39
N ASN A 106 -3.72 11.47 -15.65
CA ASN A 106 -2.94 11.01 -16.81
C ASN A 106 -1.79 11.97 -17.13
N ALA A 107 -1.01 11.65 -18.17
CA ALA A 107 0.13 12.47 -18.59
C ALA A 107 -0.25 13.87 -19.09
N SER A 108 -1.50 14.10 -19.50
CA SER A 108 -2.01 15.42 -19.88
C SER A 108 -2.56 16.23 -18.70
N GLY A 109 -2.54 15.66 -17.47
CA GLY A 109 -3.04 16.32 -16.27
C GLY A 109 -4.54 16.16 -16.03
N GLU A 110 -5.24 15.40 -16.88
CA GLU A 110 -6.65 15.10 -16.74
C GLU A 110 -6.89 14.11 -15.60
N THR A 111 -7.92 14.34 -14.79
CA THR A 111 -8.30 13.46 -13.70
C THR A 111 -8.99 12.20 -14.21
N LEU A 112 -8.38 11.05 -13.99
CA LEU A 112 -8.93 9.73 -14.33
C LEU A 112 -9.86 9.19 -13.25
N GLY A 113 -9.59 9.52 -12.00
CA GLY A 113 -10.41 9.09 -10.88
C GLY A 113 -10.04 9.80 -9.58
N THR A 114 -11.04 9.89 -8.71
CA THR A 114 -10.90 10.43 -7.37
C THR A 114 -11.68 9.56 -6.39
N VAL A 115 -11.13 9.33 -5.21
CA VAL A 115 -11.82 8.68 -4.10
C VAL A 115 -11.50 9.41 -2.82
N SER A 116 -12.51 9.65 -1.99
CA SER A 116 -12.37 10.24 -0.66
C SER A 116 -12.97 9.31 0.37
N ASP A 117 -12.33 9.20 1.53
CA ASP A 117 -12.81 8.41 2.66
C ASP A 117 -12.12 8.91 3.94
N HIS A 118 -12.48 8.38 5.07
CA HIS A 118 -11.97 8.76 6.39
C HIS A 118 -10.84 7.86 6.86
N THR A 119 -9.89 8.44 7.57
CA THR A 119 -8.81 7.69 8.23
C THR A 119 -8.40 8.37 9.54
N PHE A 120 -7.56 7.69 10.30
CA PHE A 120 -6.97 8.20 11.54
C PHE A 120 -5.47 7.97 11.53
N LEU A 121 -4.73 8.74 12.33
CA LEU A 121 -3.28 8.56 12.50
C LEU A 121 -2.88 8.73 13.96
N TYR A 122 -1.99 7.85 14.41
CA TYR A 122 -1.35 7.97 15.71
C TYR A 122 -0.36 9.14 15.71
N ASP A 123 0.02 9.59 16.90
CA ASP A 123 1.16 10.48 17.06
C ASP A 123 2.46 9.80 16.60
N ARG A 124 3.47 10.61 16.27
CA ARG A 124 4.75 10.12 15.76
C ARG A 124 5.47 9.18 16.70
N THR A 125 5.35 9.38 18.00
CA THR A 125 6.06 8.61 19.02
C THR A 125 5.41 7.25 19.33
N SER A 126 4.12 7.07 18.99
CA SER A 126 3.41 5.80 19.17
C SER A 126 3.70 4.82 18.03
N LYS A 127 3.21 5.10 16.82
CA LYS A 127 3.44 4.24 15.63
C LYS A 127 4.04 5.00 14.45
N GLY A 128 4.09 6.31 14.48
CA GLY A 128 4.71 7.18 13.48
C GLY A 128 4.02 7.24 12.13
N GLY A 129 3.10 6.34 11.84
CA GLY A 129 2.34 6.32 10.60
C GLY A 129 1.64 4.99 10.37
N ARG A 130 0.88 4.91 9.26
CA ARG A 130 0.14 3.71 8.85
C ARG A 130 -0.02 3.65 7.34
N TYR A 131 -0.37 2.47 6.86
CA TYR A 131 -0.69 2.28 5.45
C TYR A 131 -2.11 2.73 5.13
N LEU A 132 -2.24 3.48 4.05
CA LEU A 132 -3.50 3.80 3.38
C LEU A 132 -3.61 2.94 2.13
N ILE A 133 -4.76 2.30 1.95
CA ILE A 133 -5.10 1.59 0.73
C ILE A 133 -6.41 2.15 0.20
N ALA A 134 -6.37 2.61 -1.05
CA ALA A 134 -7.53 3.11 -1.77
C ALA A 134 -7.60 2.47 -3.16
N THR A 135 -8.80 2.24 -3.66
CA THR A 135 -9.02 1.76 -5.04
C THR A 135 -9.68 2.86 -5.85
N ILE A 136 -8.99 3.33 -6.87
CA ILE A 136 -9.45 4.43 -7.73
C ILE A 136 -9.80 3.93 -9.14
N ALA A 137 -10.62 4.69 -9.83
CA ALA A 137 -10.85 4.50 -11.26
C ALA A 137 -9.61 4.88 -12.08
N GLY A 138 -9.45 4.27 -13.23
CA GLY A 138 -8.31 4.44 -14.11
C GLY A 138 -7.38 3.23 -14.13
N ALA A 139 -7.03 2.77 -15.32
CA ALA A 139 -6.06 1.69 -15.49
C ALA A 139 -4.67 2.16 -15.07
N THR A 140 -3.92 1.33 -14.35
CA THR A 140 -2.60 1.69 -13.80
C THR A 140 -1.61 2.20 -14.85
N LYS A 141 -1.69 1.68 -16.08
CA LYS A 141 -0.85 2.09 -17.21
C LYS A 141 -1.12 3.52 -17.69
N ASP A 142 -2.34 4.03 -17.49
CA ASP A 142 -2.80 5.33 -17.96
C ASP A 142 -2.56 6.42 -16.91
N ILE A 143 -2.26 6.03 -15.67
CA ILE A 143 -2.00 6.95 -14.56
C ILE A 143 -0.54 7.40 -14.58
N ALA A 144 -0.32 8.69 -14.80
CA ALA A 144 1.00 9.31 -14.70
C ALA A 144 1.32 9.76 -13.28
N ASP A 145 0.35 10.37 -12.59
CA ASP A 145 0.52 10.91 -11.25
C ASP A 145 -0.62 10.51 -10.31
N VAL A 146 -0.28 10.37 -9.02
CA VAL A 146 -1.24 10.15 -7.94
C VAL A 146 -0.91 11.07 -6.78
N THR A 147 -1.88 11.85 -6.37
CA THR A 147 -1.80 12.73 -5.21
C THR A 147 -2.72 12.26 -4.08
N VAL A 148 -2.26 12.43 -2.85
CA VAL A 148 -3.07 12.23 -1.64
C VAL A 148 -3.13 13.55 -0.90
N THR A 149 -4.32 14.07 -0.68
CA THR A 149 -4.56 15.31 0.06
C THR A 149 -5.43 15.03 1.29
N PHE A 150 -5.34 15.89 2.28
CA PHE A 150 -6.06 15.77 3.55
C PHE A 150 -6.87 17.03 3.82
N SER A 151 -8.05 16.85 4.42
CA SER A 151 -8.93 17.94 4.83
C SER A 151 -9.63 17.60 6.14
N GLU A 152 -10.01 18.65 6.86
CA GLU A 152 -10.78 18.57 8.10
C GLU A 152 -10.17 17.66 9.19
N PRO A 153 -8.87 17.77 9.52
CA PRO A 153 -8.26 16.89 10.51
C PRO A 153 -8.81 17.19 11.92
N GLN A 154 -9.34 16.17 12.58
CA GLN A 154 -9.71 16.23 13.99
C GLN A 154 -8.48 15.88 14.85
N VAL A 155 -7.65 16.90 15.07
CA VAL A 155 -6.44 16.76 15.87
C VAL A 155 -6.80 16.73 17.35
N VAL A 156 -6.30 15.74 18.07
CA VAL A 156 -6.49 15.56 19.51
C VAL A 156 -5.15 15.41 20.21
N ALA A 157 -5.09 15.79 21.46
CA ALA A 157 -3.89 15.54 22.28
C ALA A 157 -3.61 14.03 22.34
N LYS A 158 -2.33 13.68 22.44
CA LYS A 158 -1.89 12.28 22.50
C LYS A 158 -2.59 11.50 23.61
N GLU A 159 -2.81 12.12 24.75
CA GLU A 159 -3.46 11.54 25.92
C GLU A 159 -4.95 11.28 25.69
N GLU A 160 -5.56 11.99 24.76
CA GLU A 160 -6.97 11.84 24.38
C GLU A 160 -7.16 10.86 23.20
N PHE A 161 -6.07 10.51 22.53
CA PHE A 161 -6.10 9.56 21.42
C PHE A 161 -6.06 8.13 21.98
N VAL A 162 -7.21 7.49 22.04
CA VAL A 162 -7.34 6.15 22.60
C VAL A 162 -7.16 5.09 21.53
N GLU A 163 -6.06 4.33 21.66
CA GLU A 163 -5.75 3.16 20.83
C GLU A 163 -5.98 1.87 21.62
N PRO A 164 -7.04 1.09 21.33
CA PRO A 164 -7.21 -0.23 21.93
C PRO A 164 -6.10 -1.19 21.45
N LYS A 165 -5.58 -2.03 22.35
CA LYS A 165 -4.52 -3.00 22.04
C LYS A 165 -5.09 -4.20 21.30
N ILE A 166 -5.00 -4.18 19.97
CA ILE A 166 -5.41 -5.30 19.13
C ILE A 166 -4.17 -6.08 18.71
N SER A 167 -4.09 -7.35 19.08
CA SER A 167 -3.01 -8.25 18.68
C SER A 167 -3.42 -9.18 17.54
N LEU A 168 -2.51 -9.40 16.60
CA LEU A 168 -2.64 -10.43 15.57
C LEU A 168 -2.28 -11.78 16.21
N GLN A 169 -3.24 -12.69 16.31
CA GLN A 169 -3.02 -14.01 16.89
C GLN A 169 -2.41 -14.98 15.89
N ARG A 170 -2.96 -15.01 14.69
CA ARG A 170 -2.47 -15.84 13.58
C ARG A 170 -2.86 -15.23 12.25
N SER A 171 -2.08 -15.52 11.23
CA SER A 171 -2.43 -15.24 9.85
C SER A 171 -1.82 -16.28 8.92
N SER A 172 -2.51 -16.59 7.82
CA SER A 172 -2.02 -17.40 6.72
C SER A 172 -2.32 -16.75 5.41
N THR A 173 -1.42 -16.93 4.45
CA THR A 173 -1.63 -16.50 3.06
C THR A 173 -2.01 -17.69 2.24
N ASP A 174 -3.23 -17.69 1.70
CA ASP A 174 -3.76 -18.77 0.87
C ASP A 174 -3.78 -18.32 -0.59
N ILE A 175 -3.14 -19.13 -1.45
CA ILE A 175 -3.13 -18.94 -2.89
C ILE A 175 -3.99 -20.05 -3.50
N VAL A 176 -5.12 -19.66 -4.10
CA VAL A 176 -6.07 -20.57 -4.74
C VAL A 176 -5.96 -20.45 -6.24
N GLY A 177 -6.09 -21.61 -6.95
CA GLY A 177 -6.07 -21.64 -8.40
C GLY A 177 -4.68 -21.53 -9.02
N LEU A 178 -3.61 -21.74 -8.26
CA LEU A 178 -2.26 -21.83 -8.79
C LEU A 178 -1.97 -23.28 -9.20
N ARG A 179 -1.95 -23.55 -10.50
CA ARG A 179 -1.64 -24.87 -11.05
C ARG A 179 -0.25 -24.88 -11.68
N LYS A 180 0.53 -25.86 -11.26
CA LYS A 180 1.83 -26.16 -11.87
C LYS A 180 1.62 -26.92 -13.16
N VAL A 181 1.99 -26.34 -14.29
CA VAL A 181 1.91 -26.97 -15.61
C VAL A 181 3.32 -27.11 -16.15
N THR A 182 3.63 -28.32 -16.60
CA THR A 182 4.91 -28.63 -17.24
C THR A 182 4.68 -28.78 -18.74
N GLU A 183 5.18 -27.83 -19.51
CA GLU A 183 5.04 -27.78 -20.96
C GLU A 183 6.39 -27.94 -21.65
N PRO A 184 6.44 -28.56 -22.84
CA PRO A 184 7.68 -28.57 -23.61
C PRO A 184 8.05 -27.14 -24.03
N VAL A 185 9.36 -26.84 -24.03
CA VAL A 185 9.89 -25.52 -24.45
C VAL A 185 9.50 -25.20 -25.89
N PHE A 186 9.41 -26.23 -26.72
CA PHE A 186 9.00 -26.13 -28.12
C PHE A 186 8.28 -27.41 -28.54
N VAL A 187 7.32 -27.30 -29.46
CA VAL A 187 6.62 -28.43 -30.05
C VAL A 187 6.79 -28.37 -31.57
N PHE A 188 7.43 -29.40 -32.12
CA PHE A 188 7.56 -29.54 -33.57
C PHE A 188 6.20 -29.95 -34.18
N ALA A 189 5.78 -29.22 -35.20
CA ALA A 189 4.48 -29.42 -35.85
C ALA A 189 4.59 -30.01 -37.28
N HIS A 190 5.71 -29.76 -37.97
CA HIS A 190 5.84 -30.10 -39.38
C HIS A 190 6.91 -31.18 -39.62
N ASP A 191 6.78 -31.86 -40.76
CA ASP A 191 7.83 -32.73 -41.26
C ASP A 191 8.94 -31.88 -41.90
N LEU A 192 10.20 -32.23 -41.60
CA LEU A 192 11.36 -31.48 -42.12
C LEU A 192 12.31 -32.43 -42.86
N GLY A 193 12.95 -31.90 -43.86
CA GLY A 193 13.91 -32.66 -44.70
C GLY A 193 14.81 -31.75 -45.52
N MET A 194 15.60 -32.33 -46.41
CA MET A 194 16.52 -31.59 -47.26
C MET A 194 15.86 -30.38 -47.89
N LYS A 195 16.52 -29.21 -47.79
CA LYS A 195 16.07 -27.89 -48.26
C LYS A 195 14.97 -27.22 -47.40
N SER A 196 14.48 -27.84 -46.34
CA SER A 196 13.65 -27.14 -45.37
C SER A 196 14.47 -26.04 -44.71
N THR A 197 13.86 -24.89 -44.44
CA THR A 197 14.53 -23.76 -43.77
C THR A 197 13.58 -23.09 -42.77
N GLY A 198 14.13 -22.32 -41.83
CA GLY A 198 13.37 -21.53 -40.88
C GLY A 198 13.52 -21.96 -39.40
N ASP A 199 12.69 -21.36 -38.54
CA ASP A 199 12.84 -21.50 -37.10
C ASP A 199 12.68 -22.94 -36.59
N GLU A 200 11.78 -23.72 -37.21
CA GLU A 200 11.56 -25.10 -36.79
C GLU A 200 12.77 -26.00 -37.11
N VAL A 201 13.45 -25.75 -38.26
CA VAL A 201 14.73 -26.41 -38.60
C VAL A 201 15.79 -25.99 -37.60
N LYS A 202 15.92 -24.70 -37.26
CA LYS A 202 16.87 -24.18 -36.28
C LYS A 202 16.66 -24.82 -34.90
N LYS A 203 15.39 -24.96 -34.48
CA LYS A 203 15.05 -25.64 -33.22
C LYS A 203 15.41 -27.11 -33.24
N LEU A 204 15.29 -27.81 -34.37
CA LEU A 204 15.71 -29.18 -34.53
C LEU A 204 17.25 -29.30 -34.42
N GLU A 205 17.98 -28.42 -35.06
CA GLU A 205 19.43 -28.36 -34.97
C GLU A 205 19.91 -28.04 -33.55
N GLU A 206 19.27 -27.06 -32.87
CA GLU A 206 19.52 -26.74 -31.45
C GLU A 206 19.31 -27.99 -30.57
N PHE A 207 18.21 -28.72 -30.77
CA PHE A 207 17.94 -29.95 -30.07
C PHE A 207 19.01 -31.02 -30.33
N LEU A 208 19.35 -31.26 -31.58
CA LEU A 208 20.40 -32.24 -31.97
C LEU A 208 21.78 -31.83 -31.46
N TYR A 209 22.07 -30.53 -31.44
CA TYR A 209 23.31 -29.98 -30.89
C TYR A 209 23.40 -30.20 -29.38
N GLN A 210 22.36 -29.89 -28.63
CA GLN A 210 22.28 -30.15 -27.18
C GLN A 210 22.43 -31.64 -26.86
N LYS A 211 21.83 -32.51 -27.69
CA LYS A 211 21.96 -33.98 -27.53
C LYS A 211 23.25 -34.55 -28.14
N GLN A 212 24.18 -33.68 -28.60
CA GLN A 212 25.52 -34.04 -29.16
C GLN A 212 25.47 -34.85 -30.46
N PHE A 213 24.40 -34.81 -31.21
CA PHE A 213 24.31 -35.40 -32.55
C PHE A 213 24.71 -34.44 -33.66
N PHE A 214 24.52 -33.12 -33.46
CA PHE A 214 24.89 -32.06 -34.39
C PHE A 214 26.13 -31.31 -33.86
N LYS A 215 27.10 -31.01 -34.73
CA LYS A 215 28.37 -30.44 -34.30
C LYS A 215 28.61 -29.00 -34.76
N LYS A 216 27.81 -28.52 -35.70
CA LYS A 216 27.82 -27.13 -36.18
C LYS A 216 26.93 -26.23 -35.31
N LEU A 217 27.08 -24.91 -35.46
CA LEU A 217 26.11 -23.99 -34.91
C LEU A 217 24.81 -24.06 -35.71
N PRO A 218 23.65 -24.08 -35.02
CA PRO A 218 22.33 -24.12 -35.67
C PRO A 218 22.11 -22.88 -36.53
N ASP A 219 21.89 -23.08 -37.83
CA ASP A 219 21.69 -22.00 -38.82
C ASP A 219 20.27 -21.95 -39.39
N GLY A 220 19.47 -22.98 -39.15
CA GLY A 220 18.09 -23.08 -39.61
C GLY A 220 17.96 -23.54 -41.06
N ALA A 221 18.97 -24.17 -41.65
CA ALA A 221 18.96 -24.77 -42.95
C ALA A 221 19.14 -26.29 -42.89
N PHE A 222 18.14 -27.06 -43.30
CA PHE A 222 18.22 -28.51 -43.27
C PHE A 222 19.11 -28.99 -44.42
N ASP A 223 20.39 -29.11 -44.14
CA ASP A 223 21.44 -29.52 -45.05
C ASP A 223 21.84 -31.02 -44.86
N LEU A 224 22.95 -31.41 -45.47
CA LEU A 224 23.46 -32.78 -45.35
C LEU A 224 23.96 -33.09 -43.93
N ASP A 225 24.50 -32.11 -43.22
CA ASP A 225 24.96 -32.30 -41.84
C ASP A 225 23.78 -32.49 -40.89
N THR A 226 22.71 -31.69 -41.08
CA THR A 226 21.47 -31.86 -40.33
C THR A 226 20.85 -33.25 -40.59
N LYS A 227 20.81 -33.69 -41.86
CA LYS A 227 20.33 -35.01 -42.23
C LYS A 227 21.15 -36.13 -41.57
N LEU A 228 22.50 -36.00 -41.58
CA LEU A 228 23.39 -37.00 -41.00
C LEU A 228 23.23 -37.06 -39.45
N ALA A 229 23.14 -35.91 -38.81
CA ALA A 229 22.90 -35.81 -37.39
C ALA A 229 21.56 -36.46 -36.98
N LEU A 230 20.50 -36.16 -37.75
CA LEU A 230 19.18 -36.74 -37.55
C LEU A 230 19.19 -38.27 -37.79
N THR A 231 19.88 -38.74 -38.83
CA THR A 231 20.04 -40.19 -39.06
C THR A 231 20.72 -40.87 -37.87
N THR A 232 21.75 -40.23 -37.30
CA THR A 232 22.48 -40.76 -36.16
C THR A 232 21.58 -40.80 -34.90
N TYR A 233 20.81 -39.72 -34.70
CA TYR A 233 19.80 -39.66 -33.64
C TYR A 233 18.75 -40.75 -33.79
N GLN A 234 18.18 -40.96 -35.00
CA GLN A 234 17.19 -41.98 -35.28
C GLN A 234 17.72 -43.39 -34.97
N LYS A 235 18.98 -43.69 -35.40
CA LYS A 235 19.63 -44.95 -35.05
C LYS A 235 19.79 -45.14 -33.55
N ALA A 236 20.27 -44.12 -32.84
CA ALA A 236 20.46 -44.13 -31.40
C ALA A 236 19.15 -44.32 -30.63
N ARG A 237 18.04 -43.80 -31.17
CA ARG A 237 16.69 -43.93 -30.57
C ARG A 237 15.88 -45.09 -31.14
N LYS A 238 16.46 -45.91 -32.01
CA LYS A 238 15.80 -47.06 -32.67
C LYS A 238 14.55 -46.63 -33.45
N ILE A 239 14.58 -45.49 -34.10
CA ILE A 239 13.51 -45.02 -35.00
C ILE A 239 13.77 -45.57 -36.39
N ALA A 240 12.82 -46.29 -36.92
CA ALA A 240 12.92 -46.90 -38.27
C ALA A 240 11.84 -46.27 -39.20
N PRO A 241 12.22 -45.94 -40.47
CA PRO A 241 13.56 -46.00 -41.03
C PRO A 241 14.48 -44.86 -40.54
N ALA A 242 15.76 -45.14 -40.29
CA ALA A 242 16.74 -44.09 -39.92
C ALA A 242 17.32 -43.47 -41.21
N ASN A 243 16.53 -42.67 -41.89
CA ASN A 243 16.78 -42.10 -43.21
C ASN A 243 17.12 -40.60 -43.20
N GLY A 244 17.13 -39.98 -42.01
CA GLY A 244 17.43 -38.56 -41.85
C GLY A 244 16.28 -37.66 -42.31
N ILE A 245 15.04 -38.15 -42.32
CA ILE A 245 13.84 -37.36 -42.56
C ILE A 245 13.17 -37.16 -41.20
N PHE A 246 12.79 -35.93 -40.89
CA PHE A 246 12.05 -35.61 -39.68
C PHE A 246 10.57 -35.79 -39.94
N ASP A 247 10.15 -37.03 -39.94
CA ASP A 247 8.76 -37.48 -40.16
C ASP A 247 7.95 -37.48 -38.85
N ALA A 248 6.68 -37.84 -38.93
CA ALA A 248 5.78 -37.89 -37.76
C ALA A 248 6.30 -38.79 -36.61
N ARG A 249 7.01 -39.87 -36.89
CA ARG A 249 7.57 -40.76 -35.88
C ARG A 249 8.74 -40.13 -35.17
N THR A 250 9.66 -39.55 -35.95
CA THR A 250 10.82 -38.82 -35.43
C THR A 250 10.37 -37.63 -34.64
N ARG A 251 9.38 -36.88 -35.15
CA ARG A 251 8.79 -35.73 -34.48
C ARG A 251 8.18 -36.09 -33.13
N ALA A 252 7.39 -37.16 -33.08
CA ALA A 252 6.80 -37.64 -31.81
C ALA A 252 7.89 -37.94 -30.76
N LYS A 253 8.99 -38.59 -31.20
CA LYS A 253 10.10 -38.94 -30.29
C LYS A 253 10.86 -37.71 -29.82
N VAL A 254 11.15 -36.78 -30.71
CA VAL A 254 11.82 -35.52 -30.37
C VAL A 254 10.94 -34.66 -29.44
N ASN A 255 9.66 -34.52 -29.73
CA ASN A 255 8.71 -33.80 -28.84
C ASN A 255 8.61 -34.41 -27.45
N ALA A 256 8.82 -35.71 -27.32
CA ALA A 256 8.88 -36.37 -26.00
C ALA A 256 10.19 -36.12 -25.23
N GLU A 257 11.29 -35.79 -25.95
CA GLU A 257 12.64 -35.57 -25.42
C GLU A 257 13.03 -34.08 -25.33
N VAL A 258 12.21 -33.15 -25.87
CA VAL A 258 12.41 -31.72 -25.72
C VAL A 258 12.32 -31.35 -24.25
N ASP A 259 13.20 -30.45 -23.84
CA ASP A 259 13.22 -29.94 -22.47
C ASP A 259 11.87 -29.32 -22.12
N ARG A 260 11.50 -29.46 -20.85
CA ARG A 260 10.23 -28.96 -20.34
C ARG A 260 10.46 -27.84 -19.35
N VAL A 261 9.65 -26.82 -19.44
CA VAL A 261 9.61 -25.71 -18.48
C VAL A 261 8.37 -25.86 -17.62
N THR A 262 8.56 -25.67 -16.34
CA THR A 262 7.45 -25.59 -15.40
C THR A 262 6.98 -24.15 -15.31
N LYS A 263 5.70 -23.92 -15.60
CA LYS A 263 5.02 -22.64 -15.44
C LYS A 263 3.94 -22.77 -14.38
N PHE A 264 3.71 -21.70 -13.66
CA PHE A 264 2.52 -21.56 -12.85
C PHE A 264 1.44 -20.86 -13.69
N VAL A 265 0.29 -21.50 -13.81
CA VAL A 265 -0.88 -20.96 -14.50
C VAL A 265 -1.93 -20.65 -13.45
N VAL A 266 -2.44 -19.42 -13.51
CA VAL A 266 -3.54 -18.97 -12.63
C VAL A 266 -4.85 -19.35 -13.30
N GLU A 267 -5.70 -20.10 -12.59
CA GLU A 267 -7.05 -20.43 -13.08
C GLU A 267 -7.95 -19.17 -13.05
N PRO A 268 -9.01 -19.11 -13.86
CA PRO A 268 -9.89 -17.94 -13.93
C PRO A 268 -10.48 -17.48 -12.58
N ASN A 269 -10.63 -18.44 -11.64
CA ASN A 269 -11.11 -18.16 -10.29
C ASN A 269 -9.97 -18.12 -9.26
N GLY A 270 -8.72 -18.06 -9.72
CA GLY A 270 -7.55 -17.94 -8.86
C GLY A 270 -7.50 -16.62 -8.12
N GLY A 271 -6.93 -16.62 -6.94
CA GLY A 271 -6.81 -15.43 -6.12
C GLY A 271 -5.92 -15.64 -4.91
N VAL A 272 -5.62 -14.54 -4.26
CA VAL A 272 -4.85 -14.52 -3.02
C VAL A 272 -5.71 -13.96 -1.91
N THR A 273 -5.67 -14.63 -0.77
CA THR A 273 -6.32 -14.13 0.44
C THR A 273 -5.37 -14.26 1.62
N ILE A 274 -5.50 -13.34 2.58
CA ILE A 274 -4.90 -13.50 3.91
C ILE A 274 -6.04 -13.70 4.89
N GLY A 275 -6.06 -14.85 5.55
CA GLY A 275 -6.99 -15.17 6.62
C GLY A 275 -6.29 -15.17 7.97
N GLY A 276 -7.02 -14.85 9.03
CA GLY A 276 -6.44 -14.88 10.37
C GLY A 276 -7.42 -14.51 11.46
N THR A 277 -6.90 -14.31 12.66
CA THR A 277 -7.65 -13.86 13.83
C THR A 277 -6.90 -12.72 14.51
N VAL A 278 -7.65 -11.74 14.98
CA VAL A 278 -7.19 -10.66 15.85
C VAL A 278 -7.93 -10.71 17.18
N LYS A 279 -7.26 -10.32 18.24
CA LYS A 279 -7.81 -10.26 19.59
C LYS A 279 -7.70 -8.87 20.15
N ASN A 280 -8.76 -8.38 20.76
CA ASN A 280 -8.71 -7.18 21.56
C ASN A 280 -8.22 -7.56 22.97
N ASP A 281 -6.97 -7.27 23.27
CA ASP A 281 -6.35 -7.56 24.56
C ASP A 281 -6.59 -6.46 25.60
N ASP A 282 -7.37 -5.44 25.21
CA ASP A 282 -7.69 -4.30 26.06
C ASP A 282 -9.04 -4.46 26.78
N ILE A 283 -9.25 -3.61 27.78
CA ILE A 283 -10.53 -3.48 28.51
C ILE A 283 -11.52 -2.53 27.82
N ILE A 284 -11.09 -1.84 26.76
CA ILE A 284 -11.91 -0.92 25.96
C ILE A 284 -12.22 -1.53 24.61
N SER A 285 -13.40 -1.21 24.08
CA SER A 285 -13.80 -1.62 22.72
C SER A 285 -13.11 -0.75 21.68
N ALA A 286 -12.79 -1.33 20.52
CA ALA A 286 -12.36 -0.61 19.35
C ALA A 286 -13.57 -0.34 18.44
N SER A 287 -13.79 0.93 18.08
CA SER A 287 -14.84 1.29 17.12
C SER A 287 -14.48 0.82 15.71
N LYS A 288 -13.20 0.91 15.36
CA LYS A 288 -12.68 0.48 14.05
C LYS A 288 -11.31 -0.20 14.20
N VAL A 289 -11.15 -1.35 13.53
CA VAL A 289 -9.89 -2.06 13.39
C VAL A 289 -9.62 -2.22 11.90
N VAL A 290 -8.52 -1.67 11.42
CA VAL A 290 -8.10 -1.76 10.02
C VAL A 290 -6.96 -2.77 9.93
N ILE A 291 -7.14 -3.82 9.13
CA ILE A 291 -6.15 -4.86 8.94
C ILE A 291 -5.64 -4.77 7.51
N THR A 292 -4.36 -4.42 7.37
CA THR A 292 -3.70 -4.20 6.09
C THR A 292 -2.78 -5.38 5.78
N GLY A 293 -2.95 -5.99 4.61
CA GLY A 293 -2.10 -7.06 4.10
C GLY A 293 -1.20 -6.56 2.96
N LEU A 294 0.10 -6.82 3.07
CA LEU A 294 1.08 -6.55 2.03
C LEU A 294 1.73 -7.85 1.57
N LEU A 295 1.72 -8.07 0.26
CA LEU A 295 2.36 -9.21 -0.39
C LEU A 295 3.70 -8.76 -0.98
N TYR A 296 4.72 -9.56 -0.79
CA TYR A 296 6.08 -9.30 -1.27
C TYR A 296 6.53 -10.42 -2.22
N ASP A 297 7.42 -10.08 -3.13
CA ASP A 297 8.16 -11.07 -3.90
C ASP A 297 9.40 -11.58 -3.15
N ALA A 298 10.13 -12.50 -3.77
CA ALA A 298 11.35 -13.06 -3.22
C ALA A 298 12.46 -12.02 -2.99
N THR A 299 12.42 -10.89 -3.69
CA THR A 299 13.40 -9.78 -3.55
C THR A 299 13.01 -8.78 -2.47
N GLY A 300 11.79 -8.87 -1.94
CA GLY A 300 11.26 -7.95 -0.93
C GLY A 300 10.54 -6.73 -1.51
N VAL A 301 10.20 -6.76 -2.79
CA VAL A 301 9.37 -5.73 -3.44
C VAL A 301 7.91 -6.02 -3.16
N ILE A 302 7.12 -4.99 -2.85
CA ILE A 302 5.67 -5.13 -2.64
C ILE A 302 5.02 -5.38 -4.01
N VAL A 303 4.30 -6.50 -4.13
CA VAL A 303 3.59 -6.92 -5.35
C VAL A 303 2.08 -6.87 -5.23
N GLY A 304 1.57 -6.60 -4.04
CA GLY A 304 0.13 -6.45 -3.80
C GLY A 304 -0.17 -5.87 -2.43
N ALA A 305 -1.27 -5.13 -2.36
CA ALA A 305 -1.77 -4.55 -1.12
C ALA A 305 -3.30 -4.63 -1.08
N SER A 306 -3.84 -4.96 0.09
CA SER A 306 -5.29 -4.97 0.33
C SER A 306 -5.57 -4.78 1.82
N LYS A 307 -6.79 -4.39 2.16
CA LYS A 307 -7.24 -4.21 3.54
C LYS A 307 -8.59 -4.85 3.79
N THR A 308 -8.88 -5.07 5.07
CA THR A 308 -10.22 -5.33 5.58
C THR A 308 -10.43 -4.54 6.85
N GLU A 309 -11.67 -4.29 7.22
CA GLU A 309 -12.04 -3.51 8.39
C GLU A 309 -12.99 -4.32 9.26
N LEU A 310 -12.80 -4.24 10.57
CA LEU A 310 -13.70 -4.79 11.56
C LEU A 310 -14.21 -3.62 12.40
N ASN A 311 -15.52 -3.53 12.54
CA ASN A 311 -16.16 -2.51 13.37
C ASN A 311 -16.59 -3.11 14.71
N ASP A 312 -16.66 -2.26 15.72
CA ASP A 312 -17.22 -2.56 17.06
C ASP A 312 -16.64 -3.84 17.68
N MET A 313 -15.32 -3.90 17.75
CA MET A 313 -14.63 -5.02 18.38
C MET A 313 -14.63 -4.83 19.91
N GLN A 314 -15.44 -5.62 20.59
CA GLN A 314 -15.59 -5.55 22.05
C GLN A 314 -14.29 -5.89 22.78
N ALA A 315 -14.16 -5.40 24.02
CA ALA A 315 -13.07 -5.73 24.91
C ALA A 315 -12.93 -7.26 25.09
N ALA A 316 -11.71 -7.75 25.18
CA ALA A 316 -11.37 -9.16 25.43
C ALA A 316 -11.94 -10.17 24.42
N THR A 317 -12.42 -9.72 23.24
CA THR A 317 -12.94 -10.60 22.19
C THR A 317 -11.93 -10.92 21.10
N GLU A 318 -12.12 -12.06 20.44
CA GLU A 318 -11.37 -12.46 19.25
C GLU A 318 -12.31 -12.45 18.04
N LYS A 319 -11.84 -11.93 16.90
CA LYS A 319 -12.56 -11.92 15.63
C LYS A 319 -11.69 -12.46 14.50
N ALA A 320 -12.28 -13.27 13.65
CA ALA A 320 -11.65 -13.70 12.40
C ALA A 320 -11.71 -12.58 11.36
N PHE A 321 -10.70 -12.52 10.50
CA PHE A 321 -10.68 -11.61 9.36
C PHE A 321 -10.27 -12.33 8.08
N LYS A 322 -10.62 -11.74 6.95
CA LYS A 322 -10.17 -12.15 5.62
C LYS A 322 -9.87 -10.92 4.78
N ILE A 323 -8.67 -10.84 4.24
CA ILE A 323 -8.26 -9.86 3.26
C ILE A 323 -8.27 -10.53 1.89
N VAL A 324 -8.98 -9.96 0.93
CA VAL A 324 -9.04 -10.44 -0.45
C VAL A 324 -8.23 -9.49 -1.32
N PHE A 325 -7.34 -10.04 -2.12
CA PHE A 325 -6.53 -9.26 -3.05
C PHE A 325 -7.17 -9.25 -4.45
N PRO A 326 -6.91 -8.21 -5.26
CA PRO A 326 -7.34 -8.19 -6.65
C PRO A 326 -6.80 -9.40 -7.42
N ALA A 327 -7.59 -9.91 -8.36
CA ALA A 327 -7.19 -11.05 -9.21
C ALA A 327 -5.97 -10.77 -10.11
N THR A 328 -5.61 -9.50 -10.27
CA THR A 328 -4.45 -9.03 -11.06
C THR A 328 -3.12 -9.11 -10.30
N VAL A 329 -3.13 -9.49 -9.03
CA VAL A 329 -1.88 -9.71 -8.28
C VAL A 329 -1.07 -10.83 -8.92
N PRO A 330 0.24 -10.64 -9.18
CA PRO A 330 1.09 -11.65 -9.82
C PRO A 330 1.37 -12.81 -8.86
N ILE A 331 0.45 -13.78 -8.82
CA ILE A 331 0.44 -14.90 -7.88
C ILE A 331 1.74 -15.72 -7.95
N ASP A 332 2.31 -15.86 -9.14
CA ASP A 332 3.56 -16.59 -9.41
C ASP A 332 4.80 -15.94 -8.80
N LYS A 333 4.71 -14.67 -8.42
CA LYS A 333 5.83 -13.92 -7.82
C LYS A 333 5.77 -13.81 -6.30
N ILE A 334 4.66 -14.19 -5.69
CA ILE A 334 4.46 -14.00 -4.25
C ILE A 334 5.35 -14.96 -3.44
N ASP A 335 6.11 -14.38 -2.52
CA ASP A 335 6.75 -15.12 -1.44
C ASP A 335 5.85 -15.06 -0.19
N THR A 336 5.10 -16.12 0.05
CA THR A 336 4.15 -16.20 1.18
C THR A 336 4.84 -16.08 2.55
N THR A 337 6.14 -16.37 2.62
CA THR A 337 6.92 -16.24 3.87
C THR A 337 7.24 -14.79 4.22
N LYS A 338 7.16 -13.88 3.23
CA LYS A 338 7.42 -12.43 3.39
C LYS A 338 6.15 -11.59 3.54
N THR A 339 4.97 -12.22 3.49
CA THR A 339 3.70 -11.53 3.72
C THR A 339 3.69 -10.80 5.06
N LYS A 340 3.22 -9.56 5.08
CA LYS A 340 3.08 -8.77 6.31
C LYS A 340 1.63 -8.36 6.52
N VAL A 341 1.21 -8.43 7.78
CA VAL A 341 -0.11 -7.97 8.23
C VAL A 341 0.09 -6.90 9.29
N PHE A 342 -0.54 -5.77 9.09
CA PHE A 342 -0.55 -4.64 10.03
C PHE A 342 -1.95 -4.47 10.59
N VAL A 343 -2.03 -4.19 11.88
CA VAL A 343 -3.29 -4.00 12.59
C VAL A 343 -3.28 -2.61 13.23
N ASP A 344 -4.24 -1.80 12.84
CA ASP A 344 -4.44 -0.46 13.37
C ASP A 344 -5.84 -0.35 13.96
N SER A 345 -5.99 0.31 15.09
CA SER A 345 -7.24 0.39 15.83
C SER A 345 -7.48 1.80 16.40
N ILE A 346 -8.74 2.15 16.52
CA ILE A 346 -9.19 3.37 17.20
C ILE A 346 -10.48 3.09 17.99
N LYS A 347 -10.64 3.83 19.11
CA LYS A 347 -11.86 3.83 19.90
C LYS A 347 -12.97 4.66 19.26
#